data_4ee281cf2f34f299813f768350a6a491
#
_entry.id   4ee281cf2f34f299813f768350a6a491
#
_cell.length_a   1.000
_cell.length_b   1.000
_cell.length_c   1.000
_cell.angle_alpha   90.00
_cell.angle_beta   90.00
_cell.angle_gamma   90.00
#
_symmetry.space_group_name_H-M   'P 1'
#
loop_
_entity.id
_entity.type
_entity.pdbx_description
1 polymer ?
#
loop_
_entity_poly.entity_id
_entity_poly.type
_entity_poly.pdbx_seq_one_letter_code
_entity_poly.pdbx_strand_id
1 'polypeptide(L)'
;MAKGDSRMAAKLEREDMALNNDIPWPDIDEARTRVLKLQRKLHQWAKDDKERRFKDLYNLVYDRATLVVAWGRVRKNRGSRTAGVDGKTRAHVEQNNGVRGFLESIRTSLKAGTFQPLPVREKGIPKAGGKTRYLGIPTLRCRVIQMALKLVLEPIFEEDFYPISYGYRPGRRAQDAIAQIAHFINPPSSYEYAIEGDIKGCFDNIDQGVLLNLVRTRIQDRKVLTLIKAFLRAGVMKETGGFASTLTGSPQGGIISPILCNVYLSVLDRHFEQAWSYQTRYIGCTTYYRRRGYATYRMVRYADDFVILVRGSREQAETIRDEAATVIHDELKMELSAEKTLITHVDGGFDFLGHHIRRVPWKGKLVAWTYPSKKSLEAIKHKVKSLTTRSTTHLSLKVLLLSLNPVLRGWATYFRYDASKRTLAYVDHFTWWRVFRWLRKKHPSRTYRYLRKRYCDDQWQIREEGVELFRPARVTVERYRYRGERILLPWMDPEELGPVGRFAQYQLDDTLYLEALDNSLFDSPDR
;
A
#
# COMPACT_ATOMS: atom_id res chain seq x y z
N MET A 1 -10.98 51.46 -21.22
CA MET A 1 -9.74 50.64 -21.26
C MET A 1 -9.93 49.14 -21.00
N ALA A 2 -11.13 48.62 -20.72
CA ALA A 2 -11.35 47.20 -20.37
C ALA A 2 -11.58 46.23 -21.55
N LYS A 3 -11.77 46.69 -22.78
CA LYS A 3 -11.99 45.84 -23.96
C LYS A 3 -10.72 45.43 -24.71
N GLY A 4 -9.58 46.08 -24.46
CA GLY A 4 -8.29 45.75 -25.06
C GLY A 4 -7.62 44.55 -24.40
N ASP A 5 -7.67 44.47 -23.09
CA ASP A 5 -7.03 43.44 -22.31
C ASP A 5 -7.64 42.04 -22.50
N SER A 6 -8.99 41.98 -22.65
CA SER A 6 -9.65 40.69 -22.87
C SER A 6 -9.37 40.07 -24.25
N ARG A 7 -9.17 40.94 -25.28
CA ARG A 7 -8.80 40.49 -26.63
C ARG A 7 -7.34 40.06 -26.72
N MET A 8 -6.46 40.70 -25.96
CA MET A 8 -5.04 40.35 -25.91
C MET A 8 -4.82 39.06 -25.12
N ALA A 9 -5.53 38.86 -24.01
CA ALA A 9 -5.56 37.59 -23.25
C ALA A 9 -6.12 36.45 -24.10
N ALA A 10 -7.23 36.64 -24.81
CA ALA A 10 -7.81 35.63 -25.69
C ALA A 10 -6.92 35.32 -26.92
N LYS A 11 -6.11 36.28 -27.38
CA LYS A 11 -5.15 36.07 -28.48
C LYS A 11 -3.94 35.30 -28.01
N LEU A 12 -3.39 35.61 -26.81
CA LEU A 12 -2.32 34.87 -26.17
C LEU A 12 -2.76 33.43 -25.83
N GLU A 13 -4.00 33.23 -25.35
CA GLU A 13 -4.55 31.89 -25.12
C GLU A 13 -4.71 31.09 -26.43
N ARG A 14 -5.07 31.71 -27.54
CA ARG A 14 -5.17 31.06 -28.86
C ARG A 14 -3.80 30.70 -29.43
N GLU A 15 -2.80 31.57 -29.30
CA GLU A 15 -1.43 31.33 -29.73
C GLU A 15 -0.78 30.21 -28.88
N ASP A 16 -1.03 30.19 -27.57
CA ASP A 16 -0.56 29.12 -26.67
C ASP A 16 -1.28 27.79 -26.92
N MET A 17 -2.56 27.80 -27.30
CA MET A 17 -3.31 26.62 -27.76
C MET A 17 -2.75 26.06 -29.08
N ALA A 18 -2.35 26.92 -30.03
CA ALA A 18 -1.77 26.50 -31.30
C ALA A 18 -0.38 25.90 -31.11
N LEU A 19 0.50 26.52 -30.31
CA LEU A 19 1.85 26.06 -30.03
C LEU A 19 1.89 24.70 -29.29
N ASN A 20 0.84 24.36 -28.53
CA ASN A 20 0.78 23.10 -27.77
C ASN A 20 0.08 21.93 -28.49
N ASN A 21 -0.58 22.17 -29.63
CA ASN A 21 -1.25 21.10 -30.38
C ASN A 21 -0.30 20.33 -31.32
N ASP A 22 0.82 20.92 -31.70
CA ASP A 22 1.79 20.31 -32.63
C ASP A 22 2.84 19.43 -31.96
N ILE A 23 2.93 19.43 -30.61
CA ILE A 23 3.84 18.53 -29.91
C ILE A 23 3.25 17.11 -29.90
N PRO A 24 3.90 16.11 -30.48
CA PRO A 24 3.39 14.75 -30.49
C PRO A 24 3.31 14.16 -29.08
N TRP A 25 2.36 13.26 -28.85
CA TRP A 25 2.30 12.49 -27.61
C TRP A 25 3.54 11.59 -27.53
N PRO A 26 4.32 11.62 -26.42
CA PRO A 26 5.47 10.78 -26.26
C PRO A 26 5.07 9.29 -26.23
N ASP A 27 5.97 8.41 -26.61
CA ASP A 27 5.82 7.00 -26.32
C ASP A 27 5.98 6.74 -24.81
N ILE A 28 5.72 5.49 -24.37
CA ILE A 28 5.70 5.16 -22.94
C ILE A 28 7.08 5.26 -22.29
N ASP A 29 8.16 4.96 -23.01
CA ASP A 29 9.51 4.93 -22.44
C ASP A 29 10.12 6.33 -22.41
N GLU A 30 9.87 7.14 -23.44
CA GLU A 30 10.15 8.58 -23.43
C GLU A 30 9.40 9.28 -22.30
N ALA A 31 8.09 8.99 -22.16
CA ALA A 31 7.27 9.54 -21.09
C ALA A 31 7.78 9.16 -19.69
N ARG A 32 8.20 7.91 -19.49
CA ARG A 32 8.79 7.44 -18.22
C ARG A 32 10.07 8.16 -17.89
N THR A 33 10.98 8.29 -18.87
CA THR A 33 12.25 9.00 -18.70
C THR A 33 12.01 10.45 -18.29
N ARG A 34 11.09 11.14 -18.97
CA ARG A 34 10.72 12.52 -18.67
C ARG A 34 10.10 12.68 -17.28
N VAL A 35 9.16 11.79 -16.92
CA VAL A 35 8.52 11.81 -15.58
C VAL A 35 9.53 11.47 -14.48
N LEU A 36 10.43 10.52 -14.70
CA LEU A 36 11.48 10.19 -13.72
C LEU A 36 12.41 11.38 -13.50
N LYS A 37 12.84 12.07 -14.56
CA LYS A 37 13.64 13.29 -14.47
C LYS A 37 12.93 14.40 -13.68
N LEU A 38 11.63 14.56 -13.91
CA LEU A 38 10.78 15.47 -13.15
C LEU A 38 10.72 15.09 -11.67
N GLN A 39 10.49 13.83 -11.35
CA GLN A 39 10.41 13.33 -9.99
C GLN A 39 11.74 13.49 -9.23
N ARG A 40 12.88 13.23 -9.88
CA ARG A 40 14.22 13.51 -9.32
C ARG A 40 14.37 14.99 -8.95
N LYS A 41 13.97 15.89 -9.85
CA LYS A 41 14.05 17.33 -9.62
C LYS A 41 13.16 17.80 -8.47
N LEU A 42 11.93 17.31 -8.40
CA LEU A 42 11.00 17.66 -7.32
C LEU A 42 11.49 17.14 -5.96
N HIS A 43 11.99 15.91 -5.93
CA HIS A 43 12.57 15.31 -4.74
C HIS A 43 13.81 16.08 -4.27
N GLN A 44 14.74 16.38 -5.19
CA GLN A 44 15.94 17.14 -4.85
C GLN A 44 15.58 18.51 -4.27
N TRP A 45 14.65 19.24 -4.88
CA TRP A 45 14.20 20.52 -4.34
C TRP A 45 13.54 20.41 -2.98
N ALA A 46 12.78 19.32 -2.73
CA ALA A 46 12.19 19.09 -1.41
C ALA A 46 13.22 18.75 -0.35
N LYS A 47 14.31 18.05 -0.73
CA LYS A 47 15.44 17.67 0.12
C LYS A 47 16.32 18.86 0.47
N ASP A 48 16.66 19.70 -0.53
CA ASP A 48 17.54 20.86 -0.35
C ASP A 48 16.92 21.94 0.54
N ASP A 49 15.59 22.06 0.50
CA ASP A 49 14.85 23.05 1.28
C ASP A 49 13.58 22.43 1.88
N LYS A 50 13.65 22.09 3.16
CA LYS A 50 12.53 21.51 3.92
C LYS A 50 11.34 22.47 4.10
N GLU A 51 11.57 23.77 4.01
CA GLU A 51 10.53 24.82 4.13
C GLU A 51 9.98 25.24 2.76
N ARG A 52 10.54 24.69 1.68
CA ARG A 52 10.11 25.01 0.31
C ARG A 52 8.65 24.68 0.10
N ARG A 53 7.91 25.68 -0.38
CA ARG A 53 6.49 25.56 -0.74
C ARG A 53 6.34 25.64 -2.26
N PHE A 54 5.78 24.60 -2.85
CA PHE A 54 5.63 24.44 -4.29
C PHE A 54 4.38 25.19 -4.79
N LYS A 55 4.55 26.14 -5.71
CA LYS A 55 3.47 27.04 -6.19
C LYS A 55 2.98 26.72 -7.61
N ASP A 56 3.79 26.00 -8.41
CA ASP A 56 3.52 25.73 -9.83
C ASP A 56 3.73 24.23 -10.12
N LEU A 57 2.71 23.45 -9.82
CA LEU A 57 2.68 21.99 -10.01
C LEU A 57 1.54 21.53 -10.91
N TYR A 58 0.49 22.34 -11.06
CA TYR A 58 -0.72 21.92 -11.76
C TYR A 58 -0.48 21.62 -13.23
N ASN A 59 0.38 22.40 -13.92
CA ASN A 59 0.82 22.17 -15.29
C ASN A 59 1.49 20.79 -15.46
N LEU A 60 2.20 20.31 -14.45
CA LEU A 60 2.85 19.01 -14.44
C LEU A 60 1.84 17.85 -14.35
N VAL A 61 0.68 18.07 -13.72
CA VAL A 61 -0.39 17.06 -13.61
C VAL A 61 -1.03 16.77 -14.98
N TYR A 62 -1.22 17.78 -15.82
CA TYR A 62 -1.78 17.59 -17.16
C TYR A 62 -0.72 17.56 -18.29
N ASP A 63 0.58 17.47 -17.94
CA ASP A 63 1.63 17.22 -18.91
C ASP A 63 1.39 15.89 -19.64
N ARG A 64 1.66 15.86 -20.95
CA ARG A 64 1.42 14.68 -21.79
C ARG A 64 2.18 13.45 -21.29
N ALA A 65 3.44 13.59 -20.93
CA ALA A 65 4.24 12.48 -20.42
C ALA A 65 3.68 11.95 -19.08
N THR A 66 3.29 12.85 -18.17
CA THR A 66 2.67 12.48 -16.89
C THR A 66 1.37 11.70 -17.10
N LEU A 67 0.50 12.15 -18.03
CA LEU A 67 -0.74 11.44 -18.35
C LEU A 67 -0.51 10.08 -19.01
N VAL A 68 0.49 9.94 -19.89
CA VAL A 68 0.87 8.65 -20.50
C VAL A 68 1.36 7.66 -19.45
N VAL A 69 2.23 8.10 -18.53
CA VAL A 69 2.70 7.23 -17.43
C VAL A 69 1.56 6.89 -16.49
N ALA A 70 0.70 7.85 -16.15
CA ALA A 70 -0.48 7.63 -15.30
C ALA A 70 -1.43 6.59 -15.91
N TRP A 71 -1.74 6.71 -17.20
CA TRP A 71 -2.51 5.70 -17.93
C TRP A 71 -1.81 4.35 -17.91
N GLY A 72 -0.50 4.30 -18.23
CA GLY A 72 0.31 3.08 -18.24
C GLY A 72 0.23 2.32 -16.91
N ARG A 73 0.24 3.02 -15.77
CA ARG A 73 0.06 2.43 -14.42
C ARG A 73 -1.38 1.98 -14.17
N VAL A 74 -2.37 2.86 -14.43
CA VAL A 74 -3.79 2.56 -14.18
C VAL A 74 -4.28 1.38 -15.02
N ARG A 75 -3.89 1.28 -16.30
CA ARG A 75 -4.34 0.20 -17.19
C ARG A 75 -3.87 -1.19 -16.76
N LYS A 76 -2.72 -1.29 -16.08
CA LYS A 76 -2.16 -2.56 -15.60
C LYS A 76 -2.89 -3.08 -14.36
N ASN A 77 -3.51 -2.20 -13.55
CA ASN A 77 -4.20 -2.57 -12.34
C ASN A 77 -5.44 -3.42 -12.64
N ARG A 78 -5.70 -4.45 -11.84
CA ARG A 78 -6.93 -5.28 -11.94
C ARG A 78 -8.20 -4.43 -11.91
N GLY A 79 -8.21 -3.37 -11.10
CA GLY A 79 -9.29 -2.40 -11.02
C GLY A 79 -9.62 -1.70 -12.33
N SER A 80 -8.73 -1.67 -13.35
CA SER A 80 -9.01 -1.09 -14.66
C SER A 80 -10.13 -1.80 -15.42
N ARG A 81 -10.46 -3.04 -15.05
CA ARG A 81 -11.58 -3.83 -15.58
C ARG A 81 -12.91 -3.52 -14.89
N THR A 82 -12.88 -2.76 -13.79
CA THR A 82 -14.07 -2.39 -13.00
C THR A 82 -14.45 -0.95 -13.30
N ALA A 83 -15.66 -0.72 -13.79
CA ALA A 83 -16.16 0.61 -14.12
C ALA A 83 -16.54 1.40 -12.85
N GLY A 84 -16.38 2.73 -12.90
CA GLY A 84 -16.99 3.65 -11.95
C GLY A 84 -18.48 3.84 -12.23
N VAL A 85 -19.04 4.98 -11.82
CA VAL A 85 -20.44 5.37 -12.08
C VAL A 85 -20.73 5.63 -13.57
N ASP A 86 -19.70 5.91 -14.37
CA ASP A 86 -19.78 6.19 -15.81
C ASP A 86 -19.83 4.94 -16.68
N GLY A 87 -19.78 3.75 -16.10
CA GLY A 87 -19.79 2.46 -16.81
C GLY A 87 -18.53 2.17 -17.64
N LYS A 88 -17.53 3.08 -17.67
CA LYS A 88 -16.36 2.96 -18.55
C LYS A 88 -15.25 2.13 -17.91
N THR A 89 -14.76 1.15 -18.66
CA THR A 89 -13.60 0.31 -18.33
C THR A 89 -12.43 0.60 -19.25
N ARG A 90 -11.27 0.01 -18.96
CA ARG A 90 -10.10 0.06 -19.85
C ARG A 90 -10.44 -0.38 -21.27
N ALA A 91 -11.13 -1.50 -21.45
CA ALA A 91 -11.50 -2.03 -22.77
C ALA A 91 -12.36 -1.02 -23.55
N HIS A 92 -13.32 -0.37 -22.87
CA HIS A 92 -14.15 0.66 -23.49
C HIS A 92 -13.31 1.85 -24.03
N VAL A 93 -12.30 2.31 -23.26
CA VAL A 93 -11.43 3.41 -23.70
C VAL A 93 -10.54 2.99 -24.89
N GLU A 94 -9.97 1.77 -24.83
CA GLU A 94 -9.09 1.26 -25.89
C GLU A 94 -9.83 1.01 -27.21
N GLN A 95 -11.10 0.58 -27.15
CA GLN A 95 -11.90 0.24 -28.35
C GLN A 95 -12.62 1.43 -28.99
N ASN A 96 -13.22 2.33 -28.19
CA ASN A 96 -14.15 3.34 -28.72
C ASN A 96 -13.48 4.68 -29.03
N ASN A 97 -12.68 5.24 -28.10
CA ASN A 97 -12.15 6.60 -28.23
C ASN A 97 -10.65 6.62 -28.57
N GLY A 98 -9.98 5.47 -28.47
CA GLY A 98 -8.54 5.40 -28.46
C GLY A 98 -7.91 6.07 -27.24
N VAL A 99 -6.76 5.57 -26.82
CA VAL A 99 -6.07 6.06 -25.61
C VAL A 99 -5.69 7.54 -25.75
N ARG A 100 -5.20 7.96 -26.93
CA ARG A 100 -4.80 9.35 -27.16
C ARG A 100 -5.95 10.33 -27.02
N GLY A 101 -7.09 10.06 -27.66
CA GLY A 101 -8.28 10.90 -27.55
C GLY A 101 -8.80 11.01 -26.11
N PHE A 102 -8.76 9.92 -25.37
CA PHE A 102 -9.12 9.90 -23.96
C PHE A 102 -8.18 10.78 -23.12
N LEU A 103 -6.86 10.65 -23.30
CA LEU A 103 -5.88 11.45 -22.54
C LEU A 103 -5.93 12.93 -22.94
N GLU A 104 -6.14 13.25 -24.23
CA GLU A 104 -6.31 14.65 -24.67
C GLU A 104 -7.58 15.27 -24.06
N SER A 105 -8.68 14.52 -23.97
CA SER A 105 -9.91 15.01 -23.30
C SER A 105 -9.67 15.32 -21.81
N ILE A 106 -8.82 14.52 -21.13
CA ILE A 106 -8.41 14.79 -19.75
C ILE A 106 -7.59 16.07 -19.69
N ARG A 107 -6.56 16.17 -20.55
CA ARG A 107 -5.66 17.32 -20.60
C ARG A 107 -6.42 18.62 -20.85
N THR A 108 -7.27 18.64 -21.84
CA THR A 108 -8.09 19.82 -22.21
C THR A 108 -8.96 20.27 -21.03
N SER A 109 -9.66 19.35 -20.37
CA SER A 109 -10.51 19.69 -19.23
C SER A 109 -9.74 20.21 -18.01
N LEU A 110 -8.54 19.66 -17.74
CA LEU A 110 -7.67 20.14 -16.67
C LEU A 110 -7.09 21.51 -17.03
N LYS A 111 -6.58 21.70 -18.27
CA LYS A 111 -6.03 22.98 -18.72
C LYS A 111 -7.09 24.10 -18.67
N ALA A 112 -8.32 23.80 -19.07
CA ALA A 112 -9.45 24.72 -19.00
C ALA A 112 -10.02 24.95 -17.59
N GLY A 113 -9.59 24.13 -16.59
CA GLY A 113 -10.15 24.22 -15.22
C GLY A 113 -11.60 23.74 -15.10
N THR A 114 -12.14 23.06 -16.12
CA THR A 114 -13.53 22.59 -16.16
C THR A 114 -13.74 21.19 -15.60
N PHE A 115 -12.64 20.49 -15.22
CA PHE A 115 -12.73 19.15 -14.69
C PHE A 115 -13.43 19.14 -13.32
N GLN A 116 -14.46 18.30 -13.20
CA GLN A 116 -15.12 17.98 -11.96
C GLN A 116 -15.11 16.45 -11.78
N PRO A 117 -14.65 15.91 -10.63
CA PRO A 117 -14.70 14.48 -10.38
C PRO A 117 -16.15 14.01 -10.20
N LEU A 118 -16.47 12.88 -10.82
CA LEU A 118 -17.73 12.19 -10.56
C LEU A 118 -17.68 11.46 -9.21
N PRO A 119 -18.84 11.19 -8.58
CA PRO A 119 -18.93 10.39 -7.37
C PRO A 119 -18.27 9.02 -7.54
N VAL A 120 -17.74 8.47 -6.44
CA VAL A 120 -17.25 7.09 -6.45
C VAL A 120 -18.43 6.13 -6.36
N ARG A 121 -18.35 5.00 -7.07
CA ARG A 121 -19.34 3.92 -6.98
C ARG A 121 -19.00 3.05 -5.77
N GLU A 122 -19.94 2.93 -4.83
CA GLU A 122 -19.78 2.06 -3.68
C GLU A 122 -19.83 0.57 -4.08
N LYS A 123 -18.98 -0.22 -3.45
CA LYS A 123 -19.00 -1.69 -3.56
C LYS A 123 -18.71 -2.31 -2.19
N GLY A 124 -19.68 -3.09 -1.69
CA GLY A 124 -19.50 -3.85 -0.46
C GLY A 124 -18.61 -5.07 -0.68
N ILE A 125 -17.62 -5.25 0.21
CA ILE A 125 -16.75 -6.43 0.28
C ILE A 125 -16.95 -7.08 1.64
N PRO A 126 -17.31 -8.39 1.70
CA PRO A 126 -17.47 -9.10 2.97
C PRO A 126 -16.14 -9.14 3.74
N LYS A 127 -16.19 -8.81 5.03
CA LYS A 127 -15.09 -9.02 5.99
C LYS A 127 -15.31 -10.29 6.80
N ALA A 128 -14.23 -10.80 7.40
CA ALA A 128 -14.34 -11.83 8.42
C ALA A 128 -15.24 -11.35 9.57
N GLY A 129 -16.07 -12.26 10.12
CA GLY A 129 -17.02 -11.92 11.18
C GLY A 129 -18.33 -11.27 10.70
N GLY A 130 -18.68 -11.37 9.41
CA GLY A 130 -19.97 -10.93 8.87
C GLY A 130 -20.11 -9.42 8.63
N LYS A 131 -19.07 -8.63 8.92
CA LYS A 131 -19.05 -7.19 8.63
C LYS A 131 -18.78 -6.94 7.13
N THR A 132 -19.28 -5.83 6.59
CA THR A 132 -19.02 -5.41 5.21
C THR A 132 -18.11 -4.18 5.21
N ARG A 133 -17.09 -4.20 4.36
CA ARG A 133 -16.25 -3.04 4.04
C ARG A 133 -16.74 -2.43 2.74
N TYR A 134 -16.93 -1.13 2.69
CA TYR A 134 -17.36 -0.43 1.49
C TYR A 134 -16.16 0.22 0.80
N LEU A 135 -15.96 -0.11 -0.48
CA LEU A 135 -14.95 0.53 -1.32
C LEU A 135 -15.61 1.51 -2.28
N GLY A 136 -15.06 2.70 -2.39
CA GLY A 136 -15.44 3.67 -3.40
C GLY A 136 -14.62 3.46 -4.68
N ILE A 137 -15.27 3.14 -5.79
CA ILE A 137 -14.65 2.90 -7.09
C ILE A 137 -14.74 4.18 -7.94
N PRO A 138 -13.65 4.96 -8.10
CA PRO A 138 -13.66 6.15 -8.96
C PRO A 138 -13.79 5.76 -10.44
N THR A 139 -14.24 6.70 -11.29
CA THR A 139 -14.21 6.51 -12.74
C THR A 139 -12.78 6.34 -13.24
N LEU A 140 -12.61 5.74 -14.41
CA LEU A 140 -11.29 5.54 -14.99
C LEU A 140 -10.56 6.88 -15.24
N ARG A 141 -11.32 7.90 -15.65
CA ARG A 141 -10.83 9.27 -15.82
C ARG A 141 -10.29 9.84 -14.50
N CYS A 142 -11.06 9.73 -13.42
CA CYS A 142 -10.63 10.16 -12.09
C CYS A 142 -9.36 9.41 -11.62
N ARG A 143 -9.27 8.11 -11.88
CA ARG A 143 -8.08 7.31 -11.51
C ARG A 143 -6.81 7.78 -12.24
N VAL A 144 -6.91 8.10 -13.54
CA VAL A 144 -5.76 8.62 -14.31
C VAL A 144 -5.31 9.97 -13.75
N ILE A 145 -6.25 10.88 -13.46
CA ILE A 145 -5.92 12.20 -12.90
C ILE A 145 -5.33 12.07 -11.49
N GLN A 146 -5.90 11.20 -10.63
CA GLN A 146 -5.34 10.92 -9.30
C GLN A 146 -3.93 10.31 -9.39
N MET A 147 -3.67 9.42 -10.36
CA MET A 147 -2.35 8.86 -10.58
C MET A 147 -1.37 9.93 -11.08
N ALA A 148 -1.77 10.82 -11.99
CA ALA A 148 -0.95 11.93 -12.43
C ALA A 148 -0.61 12.88 -11.26
N LEU A 149 -1.60 13.21 -10.44
CA LEU A 149 -1.40 13.99 -9.22
C LEU A 149 -0.46 13.30 -8.23
N LYS A 150 -0.60 11.98 -8.03
CA LYS A 150 0.30 11.19 -7.20
C LYS A 150 1.74 11.24 -7.73
N LEU A 151 1.96 11.09 -9.04
CA LEU A 151 3.29 11.15 -9.66
C LEU A 151 4.03 12.46 -9.38
N VAL A 152 3.29 13.57 -9.27
CA VAL A 152 3.85 14.89 -8.98
C VAL A 152 4.07 15.11 -7.48
N LEU A 153 3.13 14.68 -6.63
CA LEU A 153 3.18 14.97 -5.19
C LEU A 153 4.05 14.00 -4.41
N GLU A 154 4.12 12.73 -4.83
CA GLU A 154 4.82 11.68 -4.09
C GLU A 154 6.31 11.99 -3.84
N PRO A 155 7.11 12.46 -4.80
CA PRO A 155 8.52 12.78 -4.55
C PRO A 155 8.72 13.96 -3.58
N ILE A 156 7.73 14.85 -3.43
CA ILE A 156 7.79 15.97 -2.50
C ILE A 156 7.53 15.49 -1.07
N PHE A 157 6.41 14.78 -0.86
CA PHE A 157 6.01 14.33 0.47
C PHE A 157 6.85 13.17 1.00
N GLU A 158 7.44 12.34 0.12
CA GLU A 158 8.29 11.23 0.53
C GLU A 158 9.50 11.72 1.33
N GLU A 159 9.99 12.94 1.04
CA GLU A 159 11.09 13.57 1.77
C GLU A 159 10.68 14.03 3.18
N ASP A 160 9.39 14.25 3.42
CA ASP A 160 8.87 14.69 4.72
C ASP A 160 8.45 13.51 5.62
N PHE A 161 8.28 12.31 5.03
CA PHE A 161 7.85 11.15 5.79
C PHE A 161 8.98 10.56 6.64
N TYR A 162 8.68 10.32 7.89
CA TYR A 162 9.63 9.74 8.84
C TYR A 162 10.00 8.29 8.53
N PRO A 163 11.20 7.83 8.93
CA PRO A 163 11.68 6.45 8.69
C PRO A 163 10.78 5.37 9.29
N ILE A 164 10.03 5.69 10.35
CA ILE A 164 9.13 4.78 11.07
C ILE A 164 7.84 4.44 10.31
N SER A 165 7.54 5.15 9.22
CA SER A 165 6.37 4.95 8.39
C SER A 165 6.71 4.13 7.14
N TYR A 166 5.97 3.03 6.90
CA TYR A 166 6.26 2.06 5.83
C TYR A 166 5.15 1.92 4.80
N GLY A 167 3.89 1.91 5.22
CA GLY A 167 2.74 1.62 4.34
C GLY A 167 2.57 2.63 3.21
N TYR A 168 2.22 2.15 2.02
CA TYR A 168 1.92 2.94 0.81
C TYR A 168 3.08 3.83 0.29
N ARG A 169 4.29 3.60 0.76
CA ARG A 169 5.48 4.35 0.37
C ARG A 169 6.33 3.56 -0.64
N PRO A 170 6.93 4.22 -1.63
CA PRO A 170 7.75 3.55 -2.63
C PRO A 170 8.98 2.87 -2.01
N GLY A 171 9.32 1.70 -2.53
CA GLY A 171 10.48 0.93 -2.07
C GLY A 171 10.35 0.29 -0.68
N ARG A 172 9.31 0.61 0.11
CA ARG A 172 9.08 0.09 1.47
C ARG A 172 8.12 -1.08 1.44
N ARG A 173 8.42 -2.11 2.24
CA ARG A 173 7.67 -3.37 2.30
C ARG A 173 7.21 -3.64 3.74
N ALA A 174 6.19 -4.48 3.88
CA ALA A 174 5.77 -4.97 5.20
C ALA A 174 6.93 -5.64 5.94
N GLN A 175 7.78 -6.38 5.23
CA GLN A 175 8.96 -7.04 5.78
C GLN A 175 9.97 -6.06 6.40
N ASP A 176 10.06 -4.82 5.91
CA ASP A 176 10.92 -3.79 6.52
C ASP A 176 10.38 -3.39 7.90
N ALA A 177 9.08 -3.17 8.01
CA ALA A 177 8.43 -2.87 9.29
C ALA A 177 8.61 -4.02 10.30
N ILE A 178 8.38 -5.26 9.86
CA ILE A 178 8.60 -6.46 10.69
C ILE A 178 10.07 -6.60 11.10
N ALA A 179 11.00 -6.36 10.19
CA ALA A 179 12.44 -6.42 10.50
C ALA A 179 12.86 -5.33 11.49
N GLN A 180 12.29 -4.12 11.40
CA GLN A 180 12.52 -3.05 12.36
C GLN A 180 12.01 -3.43 13.75
N ILE A 181 10.80 -3.97 13.84
CA ILE A 181 10.24 -4.48 15.10
C ILE A 181 11.15 -5.54 15.71
N ALA A 182 11.55 -6.55 14.92
CA ALA A 182 12.45 -7.60 15.37
C ALA A 182 13.81 -7.05 15.82
N HIS A 183 14.34 -6.04 15.13
CA HIS A 183 15.59 -5.36 15.52
C HIS A 183 15.49 -4.72 16.92
N PHE A 184 14.38 -4.06 17.24
CA PHE A 184 14.21 -3.42 18.54
C PHE A 184 13.88 -4.40 19.67
N ILE A 185 13.20 -5.51 19.39
CA ILE A 185 12.94 -6.57 20.38
C ILE A 185 14.20 -7.34 20.73
N ASN A 186 15.14 -7.50 19.79
CA ASN A 186 16.41 -8.20 20.00
C ASN A 186 17.37 -7.39 20.89
N PRO A 187 18.32 -8.09 21.61
CA PRO A 187 19.44 -7.39 22.23
C PRO A 187 20.29 -6.60 21.21
N PRO A 188 20.88 -5.46 21.60
CA PRO A 188 20.91 -4.88 22.95
C PRO A 188 19.66 -4.03 23.29
N SER A 189 18.80 -3.72 22.32
CA SER A 189 17.63 -2.84 22.51
C SER A 189 16.62 -3.42 23.49
N SER A 190 16.25 -4.70 23.33
CA SER A 190 15.44 -5.52 24.25
C SER A 190 14.16 -4.83 24.75
N TYR A 191 13.34 -4.29 23.83
CA TYR A 191 12.03 -3.76 24.17
C TYR A 191 11.12 -4.88 24.64
N GLU A 192 10.23 -4.61 25.61
CA GLU A 192 9.51 -5.63 26.38
C GLU A 192 8.01 -5.62 26.15
N TYR A 193 7.43 -4.46 25.87
CA TYR A 193 6.01 -4.32 25.58
C TYR A 193 5.78 -3.84 24.16
N ALA A 194 4.71 -4.32 23.55
CA ALA A 194 4.17 -3.86 22.27
C ALA A 194 2.76 -3.31 22.50
N ILE A 195 2.53 -2.08 22.10
CA ILE A 195 1.21 -1.46 22.02
C ILE A 195 0.75 -1.60 20.58
N GLU A 196 -0.21 -2.49 20.33
CA GLU A 196 -0.83 -2.67 19.00
C GLU A 196 -1.93 -1.60 18.86
N GLY A 197 -1.74 -0.62 17.97
CA GLY A 197 -2.68 0.48 17.77
C GLY A 197 -3.50 0.34 16.48
N ASP A 198 -4.82 0.47 16.58
CA ASP A 198 -5.75 0.50 15.44
C ASP A 198 -6.58 1.80 15.50
N ILE A 199 -6.53 2.61 14.46
CA ILE A 199 -7.29 3.86 14.36
C ILE A 199 -8.68 3.53 13.81
N LYS A 200 -9.73 3.88 14.55
CA LYS A 200 -11.12 3.58 14.21
C LYS A 200 -11.53 4.26 12.89
N GLY A 201 -11.73 3.44 11.84
CA GLY A 201 -12.21 3.93 10.54
C GLY A 201 -11.35 5.04 9.95
N CYS A 202 -10.02 4.88 9.98
CA CYS A 202 -9.04 5.93 9.65
C CYS A 202 -9.40 6.68 8.36
N PHE A 203 -9.58 5.99 7.23
CA PHE A 203 -9.89 6.65 5.94
C PHE A 203 -11.25 7.37 5.94
N ASP A 204 -12.22 6.86 6.68
CA ASP A 204 -13.59 7.41 6.69
C ASP A 204 -13.71 8.63 7.62
N ASN A 205 -12.77 8.79 8.58
CA ASN A 205 -12.77 9.83 9.60
C ASN A 205 -11.71 10.92 9.40
N ILE A 206 -10.97 10.93 8.29
CA ILE A 206 -10.02 12.01 7.99
C ILE A 206 -10.73 13.37 7.98
N ASP A 207 -10.33 14.28 8.87
CA ASP A 207 -10.78 15.67 8.80
C ASP A 207 -10.15 16.36 7.58
N GLN A 208 -11.00 16.72 6.61
CA GLN A 208 -10.54 17.31 5.35
C GLN A 208 -9.88 18.68 5.54
N GLY A 209 -10.27 19.44 6.59
CA GLY A 209 -9.68 20.73 6.93
C GLY A 209 -8.25 20.57 7.44
N VAL A 210 -8.06 19.70 8.42
CA VAL A 210 -6.73 19.35 8.97
C VAL A 210 -5.83 18.80 7.85
N LEU A 211 -6.34 17.84 7.05
CA LEU A 211 -5.60 17.29 5.91
C LEU A 211 -5.14 18.37 4.93
N LEU A 212 -6.06 19.26 4.49
CA LEU A 212 -5.70 20.31 3.55
C LEU A 212 -4.71 21.32 4.14
N ASN A 213 -4.75 21.57 5.44
CA ASN A 213 -3.75 22.40 6.12
C ASN A 213 -2.37 21.73 6.11
N LEU A 214 -2.30 20.43 6.40
CA LEU A 214 -1.06 19.66 6.31
C LEU A 214 -0.51 19.62 4.86
N VAL A 215 -1.37 19.45 3.86
CA VAL A 215 -0.94 19.53 2.45
C VAL A 215 -0.40 20.91 2.10
N ARG A 216 -1.00 21.99 2.63
CA ARG A 216 -0.55 23.39 2.40
C ARG A 216 0.84 23.70 2.98
N THR A 217 1.33 22.93 3.91
CA THR A 217 2.71 23.13 4.43
C THR A 217 3.74 23.04 3.31
N ARG A 218 3.50 22.18 2.29
CA ARG A 218 4.39 21.99 1.14
C ARG A 218 3.81 22.47 -0.19
N ILE A 219 2.49 22.42 -0.37
CA ILE A 219 1.82 22.71 -1.64
C ILE A 219 1.05 24.01 -1.52
N GLN A 220 1.48 25.04 -2.23
CA GLN A 220 0.79 26.34 -2.33
C GLN A 220 0.08 26.56 -3.67
N ASP A 221 0.20 25.62 -4.62
CA ASP A 221 -0.53 25.66 -5.88
C ASP A 221 -2.04 25.55 -5.63
N ARG A 222 -2.76 26.66 -5.82
CA ARG A 222 -4.20 26.74 -5.56
C ARG A 222 -5.00 25.76 -6.42
N LYS A 223 -4.58 25.52 -7.68
CA LYS A 223 -5.28 24.60 -8.59
C LYS A 223 -5.10 23.15 -8.15
N VAL A 224 -3.91 22.77 -7.68
CA VAL A 224 -3.66 21.46 -7.09
C VAL A 224 -4.50 21.26 -5.82
N LEU A 225 -4.53 22.24 -4.91
CA LEU A 225 -5.33 22.17 -3.68
C LEU A 225 -6.83 22.08 -3.99
N THR A 226 -7.31 22.82 -4.98
CA THR A 226 -8.70 22.76 -5.45
C THR A 226 -9.03 21.38 -6.01
N LEU A 227 -8.12 20.79 -6.79
CA LEU A 227 -8.29 19.45 -7.35
C LEU A 227 -8.33 18.37 -6.26
N ILE A 228 -7.45 18.44 -5.26
CA ILE A 228 -7.47 17.53 -4.09
C ILE A 228 -8.81 17.68 -3.36
N LYS A 229 -9.23 18.90 -3.05
CA LYS A 229 -10.51 19.17 -2.37
C LYS A 229 -11.70 18.65 -3.17
N ALA A 230 -11.68 18.78 -4.51
CA ALA A 230 -12.72 18.25 -5.37
C ALA A 230 -12.80 16.72 -5.29
N PHE A 231 -11.66 16.00 -5.27
CA PHE A 231 -11.65 14.53 -5.08
C PHE A 231 -12.15 14.11 -3.70
N LEU A 232 -11.81 14.84 -2.64
CA LEU A 232 -12.29 14.56 -1.28
C LEU A 232 -13.81 14.74 -1.16
N ARG A 233 -14.39 15.68 -1.91
CA ARG A 233 -15.81 16.04 -1.89
C ARG A 233 -16.64 15.41 -3.01
N ALA A 234 -16.07 14.53 -3.82
CA ALA A 234 -16.75 13.94 -4.98
C ALA A 234 -18.04 13.16 -4.65
N GLY A 235 -18.22 12.77 -3.39
CA GLY A 235 -19.38 12.00 -2.93
C GLY A 235 -19.32 10.53 -3.31
N VAL A 236 -20.30 9.78 -2.82
CA VAL A 236 -20.43 8.34 -2.99
C VAL A 236 -21.81 8.02 -3.55
N MET A 237 -21.86 7.27 -4.65
CA MET A 237 -23.07 6.63 -5.16
C MET A 237 -23.20 5.26 -4.50
N LYS A 238 -24.19 5.11 -3.64
CA LYS A 238 -24.41 3.86 -2.86
C LYS A 238 -24.82 2.69 -3.74
N GLU A 239 -24.44 1.48 -3.32
CA GLU A 239 -24.82 0.25 -4.01
C GLU A 239 -26.35 0.02 -4.00
N THR A 240 -27.04 0.51 -2.95
CA THR A 240 -28.50 0.49 -2.82
C THR A 240 -29.24 1.57 -3.64
N GLY A 241 -28.49 2.41 -4.36
CA GLY A 241 -29.01 3.62 -5.02
C GLY A 241 -28.96 4.84 -4.10
N GLY A 242 -28.91 6.00 -4.71
CA GLY A 242 -28.83 7.29 -4.01
C GLY A 242 -27.39 7.81 -3.85
N PHE A 243 -27.31 9.13 -3.69
CA PHE A 243 -26.07 9.89 -3.53
C PHE A 243 -25.85 10.24 -2.07
N ALA A 244 -24.62 10.07 -1.59
CA ALA A 244 -24.18 10.58 -0.29
C ALA A 244 -23.00 11.53 -0.48
N SER A 245 -23.10 12.73 0.10
CA SER A 245 -21.98 13.68 0.14
C SER A 245 -20.92 13.21 1.12
N THR A 246 -19.63 13.45 0.80
CA THR A 246 -18.50 13.20 1.69
C THR A 246 -18.05 14.53 2.32
N LEU A 247 -18.47 14.77 3.55
CA LEU A 247 -18.01 15.92 4.35
C LEU A 247 -16.75 15.61 5.15
N THR A 248 -16.57 14.33 5.50
CA THR A 248 -15.40 13.77 6.18
C THR A 248 -14.83 12.61 5.37
N GLY A 249 -13.61 12.22 5.67
CA GLY A 249 -12.96 11.06 5.06
C GLY A 249 -12.32 11.32 3.69
N SER A 250 -11.56 10.32 3.28
CA SER A 250 -11.03 10.16 1.93
C SER A 250 -11.61 8.87 1.34
N PRO A 251 -12.20 8.87 0.14
CA PRO A 251 -12.83 7.69 -0.43
C PRO A 251 -11.88 6.49 -0.42
N GLN A 252 -12.24 5.41 0.28
CA GLN A 252 -11.48 4.16 0.25
C GLN A 252 -11.48 3.61 -1.18
N GLY A 253 -10.28 3.48 -1.79
CA GLY A 253 -10.12 3.04 -3.19
C GLY A 253 -9.70 4.14 -4.17
N GLY A 254 -9.57 5.39 -3.73
CA GLY A 254 -8.92 6.46 -4.49
C GLY A 254 -7.41 6.23 -4.58
N ILE A 255 -6.80 6.44 -5.76
CA ILE A 255 -5.35 6.26 -5.98
C ILE A 255 -4.51 7.27 -5.18
N ILE A 256 -5.04 8.47 -4.93
CA ILE A 256 -4.36 9.52 -4.15
C ILE A 256 -4.57 9.34 -2.64
N SER A 257 -5.62 8.61 -2.21
CA SER A 257 -5.98 8.48 -0.78
C SER A 257 -4.85 7.94 0.10
N PRO A 258 -4.04 6.96 -0.32
CA PRO A 258 -2.93 6.45 0.50
C PRO A 258 -1.86 7.50 0.84
N ILE A 259 -1.44 8.33 -0.12
CA ILE A 259 -0.45 9.39 0.16
C ILE A 259 -1.04 10.48 1.06
N LEU A 260 -2.31 10.85 0.84
CA LEU A 260 -3.01 11.81 1.69
C LEU A 260 -3.17 11.29 3.12
N CYS A 261 -3.47 10.01 3.29
CA CYS A 261 -3.51 9.35 4.60
C CYS A 261 -2.13 9.41 5.29
N ASN A 262 -1.03 9.14 4.57
CA ASN A 262 0.30 9.26 5.14
C ASN A 262 0.66 10.71 5.53
N VAL A 263 0.26 11.71 4.72
CA VAL A 263 0.41 13.14 5.08
C VAL A 263 -0.39 13.45 6.35
N TYR A 264 -1.59 12.90 6.48
CA TYR A 264 -2.42 13.10 7.66
C TYR A 264 -1.82 12.48 8.92
N LEU A 265 -1.41 11.22 8.84
CA LEU A 265 -0.84 10.48 9.96
C LEU A 265 0.62 10.86 10.26
N SER A 266 1.28 11.68 9.42
CA SER A 266 2.64 12.19 9.71
C SER A 266 2.72 13.05 10.98
N VAL A 267 1.58 13.55 11.46
CA VAL A 267 1.49 14.24 12.76
C VAL A 267 1.85 13.29 13.89
N LEU A 268 1.28 12.09 13.89
CA LEU A 268 1.60 11.04 14.85
C LEU A 268 3.05 10.58 14.72
N ASP A 269 3.53 10.40 13.46
CA ASP A 269 4.92 10.05 13.20
C ASP A 269 5.88 11.09 13.77
N ARG A 270 5.59 12.38 13.56
CA ARG A 270 6.40 13.51 14.06
C ARG A 270 6.51 13.48 15.58
N HIS A 271 5.39 13.29 16.28
CA HIS A 271 5.37 13.24 17.74
C HIS A 271 6.33 12.14 18.27
N PHE A 272 6.17 10.91 17.79
CA PHE A 272 7.00 9.79 18.24
C PHE A 272 8.45 9.86 17.75
N GLU A 273 8.73 10.44 16.60
CA GLU A 273 10.09 10.62 16.11
C GLU A 273 10.83 11.72 16.88
N GLN A 274 10.15 12.80 17.26
CA GLN A 274 10.72 13.83 18.14
C GLN A 274 11.07 13.25 19.52
N ALA A 275 10.16 12.47 20.11
CA ALA A 275 10.42 11.78 21.37
C ALA A 275 11.62 10.81 21.25
N TRP A 276 11.70 10.04 20.16
CA TRP A 276 12.83 9.16 19.88
C TRP A 276 14.13 9.93 19.71
N SER A 277 14.15 11.01 18.93
CA SER A 277 15.31 11.86 18.73
C SER A 277 15.82 12.44 20.05
N TYR A 278 14.92 12.84 20.93
CA TYR A 278 15.27 13.30 22.26
C TYR A 278 15.90 12.19 23.13
N GLN A 279 15.33 10.98 23.09
CA GLN A 279 15.83 9.81 23.83
C GLN A 279 17.16 9.28 23.29
N THR A 280 17.55 9.64 22.08
CA THR A 280 18.78 9.15 21.41
C THR A 280 19.77 10.24 21.03
N ARG A 281 19.58 11.46 21.52
CA ARG A 281 20.36 12.67 21.14
C ARG A 281 21.87 12.55 21.33
N TYR A 282 22.34 11.62 22.19
CA TYR A 282 23.77 11.31 22.36
C TYR A 282 23.96 9.82 22.70
N ILE A 283 25.19 9.32 22.52
CA ILE A 283 25.54 7.92 22.83
C ILE A 283 25.31 7.65 24.32
N GLY A 284 24.55 6.59 24.65
CA GLY A 284 24.20 6.24 26.02
C GLY A 284 22.97 6.97 26.60
N CYS A 285 22.36 7.89 25.86
CA CYS A 285 21.18 8.64 26.30
C CYS A 285 20.04 7.70 26.72
N THR A 286 19.73 6.68 25.91
CA THR A 286 18.71 5.68 26.27
C THR A 286 19.04 4.93 27.55
N THR A 287 20.32 4.63 27.80
CA THR A 287 20.79 3.99 29.04
C THR A 287 20.62 4.92 30.23
N TYR A 288 20.93 6.22 30.06
CA TYR A 288 20.70 7.23 31.08
C TYR A 288 19.22 7.34 31.47
N TYR A 289 18.31 7.42 30.49
CA TYR A 289 16.86 7.45 30.76
C TYR A 289 16.41 6.22 31.56
N ARG A 290 16.82 5.02 31.13
CA ARG A 290 16.45 3.75 31.77
C ARG A 290 16.97 3.65 33.20
N ARG A 291 18.22 4.08 33.47
CA ARG A 291 18.78 4.11 34.84
C ARG A 291 17.99 5.04 35.79
N ARG A 292 17.34 6.05 35.25
CA ARG A 292 16.46 6.96 36.00
C ARG A 292 15.00 6.47 36.09
N GLY A 293 14.70 5.27 35.61
CA GLY A 293 13.37 4.70 35.66
C GLY A 293 12.40 5.19 34.57
N TYR A 294 12.87 5.94 33.56
CA TYR A 294 12.04 6.38 32.45
C TYR A 294 11.95 5.32 31.36
N ALA A 295 10.74 5.13 30.80
CA ALA A 295 10.56 4.28 29.63
C ALA A 295 11.24 4.87 28.39
N THR A 296 11.74 3.99 27.53
CA THR A 296 12.13 4.36 26.18
C THR A 296 11.21 3.64 25.20
N TYR A 297 10.82 4.31 24.11
CA TYR A 297 9.85 3.76 23.18
C TYR A 297 10.16 4.11 21.72
N ARG A 298 9.69 3.27 20.82
CA ARG A 298 9.86 3.44 19.37
C ARG A 298 8.58 3.00 18.65
N MET A 299 8.03 3.86 17.79
CA MET A 299 6.89 3.50 16.95
C MET A 299 7.34 2.89 15.61
N VAL A 300 6.53 1.98 15.08
CA VAL A 300 6.61 1.45 13.71
C VAL A 300 5.20 1.49 13.14
N ARG A 301 4.99 2.22 12.05
CA ARG A 301 3.67 2.39 11.43
C ARG A 301 3.63 1.83 10.01
N TYR A 302 2.57 1.14 9.70
CA TYR A 302 2.26 0.68 8.35
C TYR A 302 0.84 1.12 7.98
N ALA A 303 0.71 2.21 7.21
CA ALA A 303 -0.57 2.87 6.93
C ALA A 303 -1.27 3.32 8.22
N ASP A 304 -2.47 2.81 8.48
CA ASP A 304 -3.27 3.04 9.68
C ASP A 304 -2.93 2.09 10.85
N ASP A 305 -2.29 0.95 10.58
CA ASP A 305 -1.81 0.03 11.62
C ASP A 305 -0.46 0.51 12.19
N PHE A 306 -0.28 0.50 13.49
CA PHE A 306 1.00 0.83 14.12
C PHE A 306 1.28 0.01 15.38
N VAL A 307 2.56 -0.11 15.70
CA VAL A 307 3.03 -0.73 16.94
C VAL A 307 4.00 0.24 17.63
N ILE A 308 3.78 0.50 18.92
CA ILE A 308 4.75 1.21 19.74
C ILE A 308 5.43 0.19 20.64
N LEU A 309 6.74 0.02 20.44
CA LEU A 309 7.56 -0.81 21.30
C LEU A 309 8.01 0.00 22.50
N VAL A 310 7.85 -0.54 23.70
CA VAL A 310 8.19 0.13 24.96
C VAL A 310 9.17 -0.74 25.76
N ARG A 311 10.21 -0.13 26.26
CA ARG A 311 11.09 -0.71 27.28
C ARG A 311 10.90 0.07 28.58
N GLY A 312 10.25 -0.57 29.54
CA GLY A 312 9.82 -0.02 30.81
C GLY A 312 8.79 -0.90 31.48
N SER A 313 8.01 -0.35 32.42
CA SER A 313 6.93 -1.09 33.07
C SER A 313 5.64 -1.12 32.21
N ARG A 314 4.68 -1.96 32.62
CA ARG A 314 3.37 -2.02 31.97
C ARG A 314 2.59 -0.71 32.11
N GLU A 315 2.65 -0.08 33.30
CA GLU A 315 2.02 1.21 33.59
C GLU A 315 2.58 2.32 32.71
N GLN A 316 3.90 2.29 32.44
CA GLN A 316 4.53 3.21 31.51
C GLN A 316 4.04 2.97 30.06
N ALA A 317 3.85 1.71 29.66
CA ALA A 317 3.27 1.39 28.36
C ALA A 317 1.81 1.90 28.25
N GLU A 318 1.02 1.80 29.33
CA GLU A 318 -0.34 2.36 29.40
C GLU A 318 -0.31 3.89 29.23
N THR A 319 0.60 4.58 29.92
CA THR A 319 0.79 6.03 29.77
C THR A 319 1.12 6.43 28.32
N ILE A 320 2.03 5.69 27.65
CA ILE A 320 2.41 5.96 26.26
C ILE A 320 1.25 5.66 25.28
N ARG A 321 0.42 4.65 25.56
CA ARG A 321 -0.82 4.40 24.80
C ARG A 321 -1.77 5.60 24.90
N ASP A 322 -1.96 6.13 26.11
CA ASP A 322 -2.86 7.25 26.37
C ASP A 322 -2.33 8.56 25.75
N GLU A 323 -0.99 8.74 25.74
CA GLU A 323 -0.33 9.81 25.00
C GLU A 323 -0.63 9.70 23.49
N ALA A 324 -0.50 8.50 22.90
CA ALA A 324 -0.86 8.28 21.50
C ALA A 324 -2.33 8.57 21.22
N ALA A 325 -3.23 8.16 22.13
CA ALA A 325 -4.66 8.43 22.00
C ALA A 325 -4.96 9.94 22.05
N THR A 326 -4.28 10.69 22.93
CA THR A 326 -4.40 12.15 23.03
C THR A 326 -3.96 12.83 21.73
N VAL A 327 -2.81 12.48 21.19
CA VAL A 327 -2.32 13.05 19.90
C VAL A 327 -3.30 12.76 18.76
N ILE A 328 -3.81 11.54 18.67
CA ILE A 328 -4.78 11.14 17.64
C ILE A 328 -6.10 11.90 17.80
N HIS A 329 -6.56 12.10 19.03
CA HIS A 329 -7.81 12.83 19.29
C HIS A 329 -7.65 14.33 19.02
N ASP A 330 -6.65 14.97 19.61
CA ASP A 330 -6.53 16.42 19.63
C ASP A 330 -6.04 16.99 18.30
N GLU A 331 -5.01 16.39 17.70
CA GLU A 331 -4.41 16.87 16.45
C GLU A 331 -5.08 16.28 15.21
N LEU A 332 -5.51 15.02 15.25
CA LEU A 332 -6.09 14.33 14.09
C LEU A 332 -7.62 14.18 14.17
N LYS A 333 -8.27 14.58 15.26
CA LYS A 333 -9.73 14.46 15.46
C LYS A 333 -10.24 13.05 15.17
N MET A 334 -9.47 12.04 15.57
CA MET A 334 -9.76 10.63 15.40
C MET A 334 -9.75 9.92 16.75
N GLU A 335 -10.15 8.66 16.77
CA GLU A 335 -10.18 7.83 17.97
C GLU A 335 -9.37 6.55 17.77
N LEU A 336 -8.64 6.13 18.82
CA LEU A 336 -8.12 4.77 18.90
C LEU A 336 -9.27 3.78 19.14
N SER A 337 -9.19 2.60 18.53
CA SER A 337 -10.11 1.51 18.81
C SER A 337 -9.74 0.85 20.14
N ALA A 338 -10.51 1.16 21.22
CA ALA A 338 -10.25 0.58 22.54
C ALA A 338 -10.28 -0.96 22.54
N GLU A 339 -11.15 -1.56 21.71
CA GLU A 339 -11.28 -3.02 21.60
C GLU A 339 -10.06 -3.69 20.93
N LYS A 340 -9.34 -2.97 20.08
CA LYS A 340 -8.24 -3.50 19.28
C LYS A 340 -6.86 -2.99 19.68
N THR A 341 -6.82 -1.96 20.54
CA THR A 341 -5.56 -1.43 21.06
C THR A 341 -5.13 -2.24 22.26
N LEU A 342 -4.17 -3.14 22.05
CA LEU A 342 -3.71 -4.09 23.05
C LEU A 342 -2.29 -3.74 23.51
N ILE A 343 -2.00 -4.02 24.79
CA ILE A 343 -0.65 -3.96 25.35
C ILE A 343 -0.22 -5.37 25.67
N THR A 344 0.75 -5.88 24.94
CA THR A 344 1.22 -7.26 25.02
C THR A 344 2.70 -7.30 25.37
N HIS A 345 3.09 -8.18 26.32
CA HIS A 345 4.51 -8.46 26.54
C HIS A 345 5.08 -9.28 25.38
N VAL A 346 6.24 -8.87 24.83
CA VAL A 346 6.81 -9.46 23.60
C VAL A 346 7.14 -10.95 23.71
N ASP A 347 7.33 -11.49 24.91
CA ASP A 347 7.55 -12.93 25.12
C ASP A 347 6.24 -13.74 24.98
N GLY A 348 5.08 -13.10 25.22
CA GLY A 348 3.76 -13.67 24.92
C GLY A 348 3.45 -13.68 23.42
N GLY A 349 4.02 -12.71 22.71
CA GLY A 349 3.85 -12.52 21.27
C GLY A 349 2.60 -11.72 20.91
N PHE A 350 2.68 -11.03 19.78
CA PHE A 350 1.61 -10.19 19.23
C PHE A 350 1.56 -10.34 17.70
N ASP A 351 0.45 -9.93 17.10
CA ASP A 351 0.24 -10.04 15.66
C ASP A 351 0.36 -8.65 14.99
N PHE A 352 1.16 -8.55 13.94
CA PHE A 352 1.29 -7.35 13.13
C PHE A 352 1.48 -7.71 11.65
N LEU A 353 0.71 -7.08 10.75
CA LEU A 353 0.74 -7.30 9.29
C LEU A 353 0.66 -8.79 8.91
N GLY A 354 -0.17 -9.55 9.61
CA GLY A 354 -0.33 -10.98 9.36
C GLY A 354 0.79 -11.88 9.90
N HIS A 355 1.81 -11.31 10.53
CA HIS A 355 2.88 -12.03 11.21
C HIS A 355 2.60 -12.10 12.72
N HIS A 356 2.95 -13.22 13.33
CA HIS A 356 3.03 -13.39 14.78
C HIS A 356 4.46 -13.18 15.21
N ILE A 357 4.72 -12.20 16.06
CA ILE A 357 6.06 -11.79 16.50
C ILE A 357 6.19 -12.10 17.98
N ARG A 358 7.21 -12.85 18.38
CA ARG A 358 7.49 -13.13 19.79
C ARG A 358 8.98 -13.29 20.04
N ARG A 359 9.41 -12.93 21.25
CA ARG A 359 10.79 -13.16 21.71
C ARG A 359 10.88 -14.52 22.39
N VAL A 360 11.86 -15.31 22.03
CA VAL A 360 12.09 -16.65 22.58
C VAL A 360 13.55 -16.84 22.93
N PRO A 361 13.87 -17.68 23.96
CA PRO A 361 15.24 -18.07 24.23
C PRO A 361 15.75 -19.01 23.12
N TRP A 362 16.92 -18.69 22.59
CA TRP A 362 17.59 -19.48 21.56
C TRP A 362 19.10 -19.45 21.78
N LYS A 363 19.73 -20.63 22.02
CA LYS A 363 21.19 -20.75 22.25
C LYS A 363 21.70 -19.76 23.31
N GLY A 364 21.02 -19.65 24.45
CA GLY A 364 21.39 -18.75 25.55
C GLY A 364 21.14 -17.26 25.31
N LYS A 365 20.51 -16.87 24.19
CA LYS A 365 20.14 -15.48 23.88
C LYS A 365 18.63 -15.37 23.68
N LEU A 366 18.07 -14.20 23.96
CA LEU A 366 16.69 -13.88 23.59
C LEU A 366 16.66 -13.39 22.14
N VAL A 367 15.83 -13.99 21.31
CA VAL A 367 15.74 -13.69 19.87
C VAL A 367 14.28 -13.49 19.46
N ALA A 368 14.00 -12.42 18.72
CA ALA A 368 12.70 -12.24 18.10
C ALA A 368 12.54 -13.22 16.93
N TRP A 369 11.45 -13.98 16.98
CA TRP A 369 11.03 -14.85 15.90
C TRP A 369 9.72 -14.36 15.31
N THR A 370 9.60 -14.47 14.00
CA THR A 370 8.41 -14.13 13.23
C THR A 370 7.84 -15.40 12.59
N TYR A 371 6.52 -15.51 12.60
CA TYR A 371 5.78 -16.62 12.02
C TYR A 371 4.55 -16.09 11.28
N PRO A 372 4.00 -16.82 10.29
CA PRO A 372 2.64 -16.51 9.82
C PRO A 372 1.65 -16.59 10.99
N SER A 373 0.84 -15.56 11.19
CA SER A 373 -0.15 -15.55 12.27
C SER A 373 -1.20 -16.65 12.08
N LYS A 374 -1.90 -17.02 13.16
CA LYS A 374 -3.01 -17.98 13.08
C LYS A 374 -4.10 -17.51 12.11
N LYS A 375 -4.40 -16.21 12.13
CA LYS A 375 -5.37 -15.57 11.22
C LYS A 375 -4.93 -15.72 9.77
N SER A 376 -3.66 -15.48 9.44
CA SER A 376 -3.10 -15.63 8.10
C SER A 376 -3.13 -17.09 7.62
N LEU A 377 -2.86 -18.04 8.51
CA LEU A 377 -2.95 -19.47 8.20
C LEU A 377 -4.41 -19.89 7.92
N GLU A 378 -5.35 -19.45 8.72
CA GLU A 378 -6.77 -19.74 8.48
C GLU A 378 -7.28 -19.09 7.18
N ALA A 379 -6.83 -17.87 6.86
CA ALA A 379 -7.19 -17.18 5.62
C ALA A 379 -6.75 -17.97 4.38
N ILE A 380 -5.51 -18.45 4.31
CA ILE A 380 -5.05 -19.28 3.18
C ILE A 380 -5.79 -20.61 3.11
N LYS A 381 -6.05 -21.27 4.24
CA LYS A 381 -6.85 -22.50 4.28
C LYS A 381 -8.27 -22.26 3.77
N HIS A 382 -8.90 -21.16 4.19
CA HIS A 382 -10.22 -20.78 3.72
C HIS A 382 -10.22 -20.53 2.20
N LYS A 383 -9.23 -19.82 1.68
CA LYS A 383 -9.09 -19.55 0.24
C LYS A 383 -8.89 -20.83 -0.56
N VAL A 384 -8.05 -21.76 -0.10
CA VAL A 384 -7.90 -23.08 -0.73
C VAL A 384 -9.23 -23.86 -0.71
N LYS A 385 -9.95 -23.84 0.44
CA LYS A 385 -11.27 -24.49 0.56
C LYS A 385 -12.28 -23.91 -0.43
N SER A 386 -12.35 -22.56 -0.56
CA SER A 386 -13.31 -21.89 -1.44
C SER A 386 -13.08 -22.22 -2.93
N LEU A 387 -11.85 -22.44 -3.35
CA LEU A 387 -11.50 -22.84 -4.71
C LEU A 387 -11.72 -24.36 -4.98
N THR A 388 -11.73 -25.20 -3.93
CA THR A 388 -11.84 -26.66 -4.03
C THR A 388 -13.17 -27.18 -3.49
N THR A 389 -14.26 -26.46 -3.77
CA THR A 389 -15.63 -26.86 -3.39
C THR A 389 -16.20 -27.90 -4.34
N ARG A 390 -17.33 -28.52 -3.98
CA ARG A 390 -18.06 -29.43 -4.87
C ARG A 390 -18.60 -28.68 -6.10
N SER A 391 -19.00 -27.42 -5.94
CA SER A 391 -19.53 -26.61 -7.04
C SER A 391 -18.51 -26.31 -8.15
N THR A 392 -17.19 -26.43 -7.87
CA THR A 392 -16.12 -26.20 -8.85
C THR A 392 -15.67 -27.48 -9.58
N THR A 393 -16.27 -28.65 -9.31
CA THR A 393 -15.85 -29.93 -9.94
C THR A 393 -16.14 -30.03 -11.43
N HIS A 394 -16.96 -29.14 -12.00
CA HIS A 394 -17.15 -28.99 -13.44
C HIS A 394 -15.91 -28.47 -14.18
N LEU A 395 -15.01 -27.74 -13.48
CA LEU A 395 -13.78 -27.20 -14.07
C LEU A 395 -12.77 -28.32 -14.36
N SER A 396 -11.85 -28.12 -15.33
CA SER A 396 -10.66 -28.99 -15.46
C SER A 396 -9.70 -28.77 -14.30
N LEU A 397 -8.84 -29.75 -14.02
CA LEU A 397 -7.79 -29.59 -12.99
C LEU A 397 -6.84 -28.43 -13.37
N LYS A 398 -6.49 -28.29 -14.66
CA LYS A 398 -5.67 -27.19 -15.16
C LYS A 398 -6.23 -25.81 -14.76
N VAL A 399 -7.53 -25.58 -14.96
CA VAL A 399 -8.20 -24.32 -14.60
C VAL A 399 -8.16 -24.09 -13.09
N LEU A 400 -8.40 -25.14 -12.29
CA LEU A 400 -8.26 -25.08 -10.85
C LEU A 400 -6.83 -24.69 -10.44
N LEU A 401 -5.81 -25.34 -11.01
CA LEU A 401 -4.39 -25.06 -10.68
C LEU A 401 -3.97 -23.64 -11.09
N LEU A 402 -4.43 -23.16 -12.26
CA LEU A 402 -4.19 -21.76 -12.67
C LEU A 402 -4.81 -20.73 -11.73
N SER A 403 -5.91 -21.08 -11.05
CA SER A 403 -6.54 -20.22 -10.05
C SER A 403 -5.88 -20.32 -8.66
N LEU A 404 -5.38 -21.52 -8.31
CA LEU A 404 -4.84 -21.83 -6.98
C LEU A 404 -3.36 -21.44 -6.83
N ASN A 405 -2.55 -21.69 -7.87
CA ASN A 405 -1.10 -21.48 -7.82
C ASN A 405 -0.69 -20.02 -7.52
N PRO A 406 -1.31 -18.98 -8.09
CA PRO A 406 -1.00 -17.60 -7.74
C PRO A 406 -1.24 -17.30 -6.26
N VAL A 407 -2.33 -17.81 -5.69
CA VAL A 407 -2.68 -17.64 -4.27
C VAL A 407 -1.63 -18.27 -3.36
N LEU A 408 -1.25 -19.53 -3.65
CA LEU A 408 -0.24 -20.26 -2.87
C LEU A 408 1.14 -19.61 -2.98
N ARG A 409 1.51 -19.19 -4.20
CA ARG A 409 2.80 -18.55 -4.48
C ARG A 409 2.90 -17.21 -3.75
N GLY A 410 1.88 -16.36 -3.89
CA GLY A 410 1.82 -15.06 -3.22
C GLY A 410 1.96 -15.21 -1.71
N TRP A 411 1.16 -16.10 -1.08
CA TRP A 411 1.22 -16.35 0.35
C TRP A 411 2.59 -16.89 0.80
N ALA A 412 3.13 -17.89 0.12
CA ALA A 412 4.42 -18.49 0.46
C ALA A 412 5.59 -17.50 0.28
N THR A 413 5.55 -16.65 -0.76
CA THR A 413 6.56 -15.61 -1.00
C THR A 413 6.49 -14.51 0.08
N TYR A 414 5.29 -14.12 0.52
CA TYR A 414 5.11 -13.12 1.56
C TYR A 414 5.75 -13.55 2.89
N PHE A 415 5.55 -14.82 3.28
CA PHE A 415 6.04 -15.38 4.54
C PHE A 415 7.39 -16.11 4.44
N ARG A 416 8.08 -16.08 3.30
CA ARG A 416 9.37 -16.76 3.11
C ARG A 416 10.48 -16.23 4.03
N TYR A 417 10.32 -15.04 4.56
CA TYR A 417 11.30 -14.39 5.44
C TYR A 417 11.09 -14.69 6.93
N ASP A 418 10.05 -15.44 7.26
CA ASP A 418 9.71 -15.87 8.61
C ASP A 418 10.32 -17.24 8.94
N ALA A 419 10.22 -17.63 10.20
CA ALA A 419 10.44 -19.02 10.62
C ALA A 419 9.28 -19.93 10.15
N SER A 420 9.01 -19.92 8.85
CA SER A 420 7.78 -20.43 8.23
C SER A 420 7.88 -21.83 7.65
N LYS A 421 9.06 -22.48 7.65
CA LYS A 421 9.27 -23.78 6.96
C LYS A 421 8.24 -24.85 7.33
N ARG A 422 7.92 -24.98 8.63
CA ARG A 422 6.89 -25.92 9.11
C ARG A 422 5.49 -25.53 8.64
N THR A 423 5.19 -24.25 8.66
CA THR A 423 3.87 -23.73 8.22
C THR A 423 3.71 -23.88 6.71
N LEU A 424 4.76 -23.60 5.93
CA LEU A 424 4.77 -23.84 4.47
C LEU A 424 4.54 -25.31 4.13
N ALA A 425 5.21 -26.23 4.84
CA ALA A 425 5.01 -27.67 4.66
C ALA A 425 3.58 -28.10 5.04
N TYR A 426 3.01 -27.53 6.10
CA TYR A 426 1.62 -27.78 6.48
C TYR A 426 0.63 -27.31 5.41
N VAL A 427 0.78 -26.08 4.88
CA VAL A 427 -0.07 -25.55 3.81
C VAL A 427 0.07 -26.39 2.54
N ASP A 428 1.28 -26.83 2.20
CA ASP A 428 1.56 -27.73 1.09
C ASP A 428 0.77 -29.05 1.22
N HIS A 429 0.90 -29.74 2.34
CA HIS A 429 0.20 -30.98 2.66
C HIS A 429 -1.33 -30.78 2.64
N PHE A 430 -1.82 -29.74 3.33
CA PHE A 430 -3.23 -29.38 3.35
C PHE A 430 -3.80 -29.19 1.95
N THR A 431 -3.09 -28.43 1.11
CA THR A 431 -3.52 -28.10 -0.25
C THR A 431 -3.52 -29.33 -1.14
N TRP A 432 -2.47 -30.14 -1.07
CA TRP A 432 -2.39 -31.39 -1.82
C TRP A 432 -3.60 -32.28 -1.56
N TRP A 433 -3.95 -32.52 -0.29
CA TRP A 433 -5.11 -33.33 0.08
C TRP A 433 -6.44 -32.69 -0.32
N ARG A 434 -6.54 -31.36 -0.29
CA ARG A 434 -7.75 -30.66 -0.75
C ARG A 434 -7.98 -30.86 -2.25
N VAL A 435 -6.94 -30.71 -3.06
CA VAL A 435 -7.02 -30.90 -4.52
C VAL A 435 -7.28 -32.38 -4.83
N PHE A 436 -6.62 -33.31 -4.15
CA PHE A 436 -6.86 -34.74 -4.37
C PHE A 436 -8.28 -35.18 -4.00
N ARG A 437 -8.83 -34.69 -2.89
CA ARG A 437 -10.24 -34.93 -2.52
C ARG A 437 -11.20 -34.28 -3.51
N TRP A 438 -10.85 -33.14 -4.08
CA TRP A 438 -11.63 -32.50 -5.15
C TRP A 438 -11.64 -33.38 -6.41
N LEU A 439 -10.52 -33.97 -6.82
CA LEU A 439 -10.44 -34.95 -7.92
C LEU A 439 -11.33 -36.17 -7.67
N ARG A 440 -11.35 -36.70 -6.45
CA ARG A 440 -12.24 -37.79 -6.06
C ARG A 440 -13.72 -37.42 -6.23
N LYS A 441 -14.10 -36.21 -5.87
CA LYS A 441 -15.47 -35.72 -6.07
C LYS A 441 -15.82 -35.48 -7.53
N LYS A 442 -14.83 -35.09 -8.33
CA LYS A 442 -14.98 -34.94 -9.79
C LYS A 442 -15.15 -36.29 -10.49
N HIS A 443 -14.52 -37.33 -10.00
CA HIS A 443 -14.52 -38.68 -10.58
C HIS A 443 -15.01 -39.73 -9.57
N PRO A 444 -16.28 -39.75 -9.19
CA PRO A 444 -16.78 -40.58 -8.09
C PRO A 444 -16.63 -42.08 -8.33
N SER A 445 -16.73 -42.54 -9.58
CA SER A 445 -16.60 -43.95 -9.98
C SER A 445 -15.15 -44.42 -10.16
N ARG A 446 -14.15 -43.53 -10.00
CA ARG A 446 -12.75 -43.91 -10.23
C ARG A 446 -12.01 -44.20 -8.92
N THR A 447 -11.16 -45.24 -8.97
CA THR A 447 -10.33 -45.63 -7.82
C THR A 447 -9.24 -44.62 -7.54
N TYR A 448 -8.72 -44.62 -6.29
CA TYR A 448 -7.58 -43.82 -5.88
C TYR A 448 -6.35 -44.06 -6.77
N ARG A 449 -6.05 -45.36 -7.10
CA ARG A 449 -4.95 -45.76 -7.97
C ARG A 449 -5.06 -45.15 -9.38
N TYR A 450 -6.28 -45.12 -9.95
CA TYR A 450 -6.53 -44.49 -11.23
C TYR A 450 -6.25 -42.99 -11.21
N LEU A 451 -6.76 -42.26 -10.19
CA LEU A 451 -6.57 -40.82 -10.07
C LEU A 451 -5.08 -40.46 -9.88
N ARG A 452 -4.36 -41.25 -9.08
CA ARG A 452 -2.92 -41.08 -8.92
C ARG A 452 -2.20 -41.24 -10.25
N LYS A 453 -2.43 -42.33 -10.98
CA LYS A 453 -1.78 -42.61 -12.28
C LYS A 453 -2.11 -41.53 -13.32
N ARG A 454 -3.32 -40.97 -13.26
CA ARG A 454 -3.83 -39.99 -14.27
C ARG A 454 -3.33 -38.57 -13.98
N TYR A 455 -3.28 -38.15 -12.71
CA TYR A 455 -3.09 -36.76 -12.30
C TYR A 455 -1.84 -36.49 -11.47
N CYS A 456 -1.08 -37.51 -11.10
CA CYS A 456 0.18 -37.37 -10.39
C CYS A 456 1.33 -38.01 -11.15
N ASP A 457 2.53 -37.47 -10.99
CA ASP A 457 3.77 -38.13 -11.37
C ASP A 457 4.26 -39.10 -10.29
N ASP A 458 5.44 -39.69 -10.49
CA ASP A 458 6.04 -40.64 -9.55
C ASP A 458 6.39 -40.00 -8.19
N GLN A 459 6.59 -38.69 -8.15
CA GLN A 459 6.86 -37.89 -6.95
C GLN A 459 5.58 -37.34 -6.30
N TRP A 460 4.41 -37.81 -6.67
CA TRP A 460 3.11 -37.35 -6.18
C TRP A 460 2.82 -35.86 -6.47
N GLN A 461 3.47 -35.30 -7.49
CA GLN A 461 3.19 -33.95 -7.97
C GLN A 461 1.90 -33.94 -8.79
N ILE A 462 0.87 -33.24 -8.32
CA ILE A 462 -0.40 -33.09 -9.04
C ILE A 462 -0.19 -32.19 -10.27
N ARG A 463 -0.58 -32.68 -11.44
CA ARG A 463 -0.43 -31.94 -12.71
C ARG A 463 -1.49 -32.31 -13.74
N GLU A 464 -1.76 -31.38 -14.66
CA GLU A 464 -2.58 -31.60 -15.86
C GLU A 464 -2.13 -30.65 -16.97
N GLU A 465 -1.91 -31.17 -18.18
CA GLU A 465 -1.56 -30.39 -19.38
C GLU A 465 -0.43 -29.37 -19.15
N GLY A 466 0.67 -29.79 -18.54
CA GLY A 466 1.85 -28.96 -18.28
C GLY A 466 1.72 -27.99 -17.10
N VAL A 467 0.55 -27.92 -16.45
CA VAL A 467 0.38 -27.10 -15.23
C VAL A 467 0.49 -27.98 -14.00
N GLU A 468 1.45 -27.67 -13.13
CA GLU A 468 1.68 -28.38 -11.87
C GLU A 468 1.13 -27.59 -10.68
N LEU A 469 0.70 -28.31 -9.62
CA LEU A 469 0.34 -27.71 -8.34
C LEU A 469 1.58 -27.07 -7.71
N PHE A 470 1.52 -25.78 -7.41
CA PHE A 470 2.60 -25.09 -6.71
C PHE A 470 2.80 -25.67 -5.31
N ARG A 471 4.07 -25.91 -4.93
CA ARG A 471 4.48 -26.55 -3.68
C ARG A 471 5.07 -25.49 -2.71
N PRO A 472 4.29 -24.94 -1.77
CA PRO A 472 4.81 -24.02 -0.75
C PRO A 472 6.03 -24.56 0.01
N ALA A 473 6.09 -25.86 0.28
CA ALA A 473 7.21 -26.51 0.96
C ALA A 473 8.56 -26.38 0.22
N ARG A 474 8.53 -26.15 -1.11
CA ARG A 474 9.76 -25.96 -1.92
C ARG A 474 10.30 -24.53 -1.89
N VAL A 475 9.56 -23.59 -1.30
CA VAL A 475 10.01 -22.20 -1.18
C VAL A 475 11.18 -22.13 -0.20
N THR A 476 12.26 -21.50 -0.63
CA THR A 476 13.43 -21.23 0.21
C THR A 476 13.07 -20.19 1.25
N VAL A 477 13.25 -20.55 2.53
CA VAL A 477 13.09 -19.62 3.65
C VAL A 477 14.42 -18.89 3.86
N GLU A 478 14.36 -17.57 3.88
CA GLU A 478 15.52 -16.69 3.99
C GLU A 478 15.32 -15.71 5.14
N ARG A 479 16.41 -15.29 5.77
CA ARG A 479 16.33 -14.23 6.78
C ARG A 479 16.24 -12.86 6.08
N TYR A 480 15.19 -12.07 6.36
CA TYR A 480 15.12 -10.70 5.91
C TYR A 480 16.17 -9.84 6.63
N ARG A 481 16.96 -9.10 5.87
CA ARG A 481 17.93 -8.17 6.44
C ARG A 481 17.25 -6.83 6.68
N TYR A 482 17.33 -6.33 7.92
CA TYR A 482 16.88 -4.98 8.24
C TYR A 482 17.70 -3.97 7.42
N ARG A 483 17.01 -3.16 6.62
CA ARG A 483 17.65 -2.20 5.71
C ARG A 483 17.87 -0.83 6.38
N GLY A 484 17.32 -0.59 7.57
CA GLY A 484 17.36 0.71 8.24
C GLY A 484 16.68 1.77 7.39
N GLU A 485 17.33 2.93 7.28
CA GLU A 485 16.88 4.04 6.45
C GLU A 485 17.34 3.94 4.98
N ARG A 486 18.17 2.95 4.66
CA ARG A 486 18.76 2.74 3.32
C ARG A 486 17.79 2.04 2.38
N ILE A 487 16.69 2.72 2.05
CA ILE A 487 15.67 2.22 1.14
C ILE A 487 15.69 3.07 -0.12
N LEU A 488 16.02 2.45 -1.25
CA LEU A 488 16.10 3.13 -2.54
C LEU A 488 14.70 3.56 -3.00
N LEU A 489 14.58 4.84 -3.34
CA LEU A 489 13.37 5.39 -3.95
C LEU A 489 13.48 5.30 -5.48
N PRO A 490 12.36 5.21 -6.23
CA PRO A 490 12.37 5.03 -7.68
C PRO A 490 13.07 6.15 -8.45
N TRP A 491 13.18 7.33 -7.87
CA TRP A 491 13.80 8.52 -8.47
C TRP A 491 15.21 8.82 -7.92
N MET A 492 15.69 8.08 -6.93
CA MET A 492 17.08 8.19 -6.45
C MET A 492 18.04 7.51 -7.41
N ASP A 493 19.30 7.97 -7.43
CA ASP A 493 20.36 7.24 -8.09
C ASP A 493 20.80 6.06 -7.21
N PRO A 494 20.94 4.85 -7.76
CA PRO A 494 21.47 3.72 -7.00
C PRO A 494 22.84 3.97 -6.37
N GLU A 495 23.64 4.84 -6.96
CA GLU A 495 24.98 5.21 -6.45
C GLU A 495 24.90 6.06 -5.17
N GLU A 496 23.82 6.79 -4.94
CA GLU A 496 23.63 7.59 -3.71
C GLU A 496 23.63 6.74 -2.44
N LEU A 497 23.30 5.45 -2.52
CA LEU A 497 23.33 4.52 -1.39
C LEU A 497 24.63 3.73 -1.24
N GLY A 498 25.64 4.01 -2.07
CA GLY A 498 26.92 3.31 -2.07
C GLY A 498 26.81 1.81 -2.44
N PRO A 499 27.75 0.95 -1.96
CA PRO A 499 27.78 -0.48 -2.32
C PRO A 499 26.46 -1.24 -2.03
N VAL A 500 25.68 -0.79 -1.05
CA VAL A 500 24.38 -1.39 -0.69
C VAL A 500 23.30 -1.06 -1.72
N GLY A 501 23.37 0.09 -2.39
CA GLY A 501 22.43 0.49 -3.44
C GLY A 501 22.49 -0.41 -4.66
N ARG A 502 23.66 -0.91 -5.03
CA ARG A 502 23.84 -1.86 -6.14
C ARG A 502 23.12 -3.19 -5.90
N PHE A 503 23.04 -3.68 -4.66
CA PHE A 503 22.26 -4.88 -4.33
C PHE A 503 20.73 -4.65 -4.35
N ALA A 504 20.29 -3.42 -4.08
CA ALA A 504 18.88 -3.05 -4.17
C ALA A 504 18.38 -2.99 -5.62
N GLN A 505 19.25 -2.69 -6.58
CA GLN A 505 18.93 -2.61 -8.02
C GLN A 505 18.47 -3.96 -8.60
N TYR A 506 19.04 -5.09 -8.15
CA TYR A 506 18.58 -6.43 -8.53
C TYR A 506 17.22 -6.84 -7.95
N GLN A 507 16.66 -6.07 -6.99
CA GLN A 507 15.33 -6.30 -6.40
C GLN A 507 14.26 -5.33 -6.92
N LEU A 508 14.65 -4.33 -7.69
CA LEU A 508 13.76 -3.36 -8.36
C LEU A 508 13.49 -3.75 -9.81
N ASP A 509 13.35 -5.06 -10.08
CA ASP A 509 12.75 -5.46 -11.34
C ASP A 509 11.36 -4.79 -11.41
N ASP A 510 11.11 -4.00 -12.48
CA ASP A 510 9.88 -3.20 -12.67
C ASP A 510 8.60 -4.02 -12.48
N THR A 511 8.68 -5.33 -12.68
CA THR A 511 7.60 -6.29 -12.44
C THR A 511 7.26 -6.42 -10.95
N LEU A 512 8.26 -6.41 -10.06
CA LEU A 512 8.07 -6.53 -8.60
C LEU A 512 7.59 -5.22 -7.97
N TYR A 513 8.02 -4.07 -8.49
CA TYR A 513 7.54 -2.76 -8.04
C TYR A 513 6.08 -2.52 -8.44
N LEU A 514 5.69 -2.95 -9.63
CA LEU A 514 4.32 -2.88 -10.12
C LEU A 514 3.42 -3.92 -9.43
N GLU A 515 3.93 -5.13 -9.14
CA GLU A 515 3.22 -6.15 -8.36
C GLU A 515 3.07 -5.76 -6.88
N ALA A 516 4.05 -5.08 -6.28
CA ALA A 516 3.96 -4.59 -4.91
C ALA A 516 2.96 -3.42 -4.79
N LEU A 517 2.84 -2.54 -5.79
CA LEU A 517 1.80 -1.51 -5.84
C LEU A 517 0.41 -2.12 -6.11
N ASP A 518 0.31 -3.15 -6.94
CA ASP A 518 -0.94 -3.88 -7.19
C ASP A 518 -1.40 -4.66 -5.94
N ASN A 519 -0.46 -5.27 -5.22
CA ASN A 519 -0.76 -6.03 -4.00
C ASN A 519 -1.07 -5.12 -2.81
N SER A 520 -0.42 -3.96 -2.67
CA SER A 520 -0.65 -3.04 -1.55
C SER A 520 -2.02 -2.34 -1.59
N LEU A 521 -2.65 -2.24 -2.76
CA LEU A 521 -4.00 -1.67 -2.91
C LEU A 521 -5.12 -2.71 -2.68
N PHE A 522 -4.80 -4.02 -2.70
CA PHE A 522 -5.80 -5.10 -2.63
C PHE A 522 -5.48 -6.19 -1.61
N ASP A 523 -4.27 -6.25 -1.08
CA ASP A 523 -3.88 -7.16 0.01
C ASP A 523 -3.87 -6.43 1.36
N SER A 524 -5.05 -6.04 1.79
CA SER A 524 -5.35 -6.11 3.21
C SER A 524 -5.29 -7.59 3.60
N PRO A 525 -4.64 -8.02 4.71
CA PRO A 525 -4.57 -9.43 5.13
C PRO A 525 -5.93 -10.08 5.37
N ASP A 526 -7.02 -9.40 5.09
CA ASP A 526 -8.41 -9.80 5.25
C ASP A 526 -9.09 -10.30 3.95
N ARG A 527 -8.34 -10.81 2.97
CA ARG A 527 -8.92 -11.56 1.83
C ARG A 527 -8.62 -13.04 1.87
#